data_a31e204716940dba29aa57e685ff97d2
#
_entry.id   a31e204716940dba29aa57e685ff97d2
#
_cell.length_a   1.000
_cell.length_b   1.000
_cell.length_c   1.000
_cell.angle_alpha   90.00
_cell.angle_beta   90.00
_cell.angle_gamma   90.00
#
_symmetry.space_group_name_H-M   'P 1'
#
loop_
_entity.id
_entity.type
_entity.pdbx_description
1 polymer ?
#
loop_
_entity_poly.entity_id
_entity_poly.type
_entity_poly.pdbx_seq_one_letter_code
_entity_poly.pdbx_strand_id
1 'polypeptide(L)'
;MLTAEQQERYSRHLLLDGFDQDKVRAASFHVQGRGRAALWAARYLTASGCGRVVVDDPGWHEELRRLAPWTDLTGPVEKRIDVRGAGEEGEAVAGVMAALDAIREVLAK
;
A
#
# COMPACT_ATOMS: atom_id res chain seq x y z
N MET A 1 1.38 26.08 2.42
CA MET A 1 -0.02 25.64 2.29
C MET A 1 -0.07 24.31 1.56
N LEU A 2 -0.80 23.35 2.09
CA LEU A 2 -0.94 22.05 1.45
C LEU A 2 -1.84 22.15 0.22
N THR A 3 -1.53 21.40 -0.84
CA THR A 3 -2.44 21.27 -1.98
C THR A 3 -3.67 20.46 -1.55
N ALA A 4 -4.75 20.54 -2.34
CA ALA A 4 -5.95 19.76 -2.07
C ALA A 4 -5.64 18.26 -2.00
N GLU A 5 -4.78 17.78 -2.89
CA GLU A 5 -4.35 16.39 -2.91
C GLU A 5 -3.57 15.99 -1.66
N GLN A 6 -2.67 16.85 -1.21
CA GLN A 6 -1.92 16.61 0.03
C GLN A 6 -2.82 16.63 1.25
N GLN A 7 -3.78 17.54 1.29
CA GLN A 7 -4.75 17.60 2.37
C GLN A 7 -5.60 16.33 2.43
N GLU A 8 -6.01 15.82 1.29
CA GLU A 8 -6.78 14.59 1.24
C GLU A 8 -5.99 13.41 1.77
N ARG A 9 -4.73 13.26 1.38
CA ARG A 9 -3.86 12.21 1.90
C ARG A 9 -3.65 12.34 3.40
N TYR A 10 -3.40 13.53 3.86
CA TYR A 10 -3.19 13.80 5.28
C TYR A 10 -4.44 13.46 6.09
N SER A 11 -5.62 13.84 5.60
CA SER A 11 -6.88 13.51 6.24
C SER A 11 -7.11 12.01 6.36
N ARG A 12 -6.74 11.24 5.33
CA ARG A 12 -6.85 9.78 5.39
C ARG A 12 -5.95 9.19 6.46
N HIS A 13 -4.74 9.72 6.61
CA HIS A 13 -3.83 9.28 7.66
C HIS A 13 -4.38 9.60 9.05
N LEU A 14 -5.01 10.75 9.20
CA LEU A 14 -5.60 11.15 10.48
C LEU A 14 -6.80 10.29 10.88
N LEU A 15 -7.48 9.67 9.91
CA LEU A 15 -8.58 8.76 10.18
C LEU A 15 -8.12 7.42 10.74
N LEU A 16 -6.83 7.10 10.60
CA LEU A 16 -6.22 5.92 11.20
C LEU A 16 -5.75 6.30 12.60
N ASP A 17 -6.55 5.96 13.59
CA ASP A 17 -6.23 6.22 14.97
C ASP A 17 -4.90 5.56 15.34
N GLY A 18 -3.98 6.33 15.92
CA GLY A 18 -2.66 5.83 16.28
C GLY A 18 -1.71 5.61 15.10
N PHE A 19 -1.91 6.31 13.98
CA PHE A 19 -1.02 6.18 12.82
C PHE A 19 0.40 6.61 13.19
N ASP A 20 1.32 5.68 13.04
CA ASP A 20 2.74 5.88 13.29
C ASP A 20 3.51 5.72 11.98
N GLN A 21 3.99 6.84 11.44
CA GLN A 21 4.70 6.85 10.16
C GLN A 21 5.98 6.02 10.18
N ASP A 22 6.67 5.97 11.32
CA ASP A 22 7.90 5.19 11.44
C ASP A 22 7.62 3.69 11.37
N LYS A 23 6.53 3.22 11.97
CA LYS A 23 6.11 1.82 11.86
C LYS A 23 5.76 1.46 10.44
N VAL A 24 5.05 2.33 9.74
CA VAL A 24 4.67 2.09 8.34
C VAL A 24 5.92 2.09 7.45
N ARG A 25 6.82 3.02 7.66
CA ARG A 25 8.08 3.09 6.89
C ARG A 25 8.95 1.85 7.10
N ALA A 26 8.92 1.26 8.29
CA ALA A 26 9.65 0.03 8.59
C ALA A 26 8.94 -1.23 8.07
N ALA A 27 7.69 -1.12 7.66
CA ALA A 27 6.90 -2.25 7.20
C ALA A 27 7.32 -2.71 5.80
N SER A 28 7.25 -4.02 5.58
CA SER A 28 7.52 -4.62 4.27
C SER A 28 6.42 -5.62 3.94
N PHE A 29 5.90 -5.53 2.73
CA PHE A 29 4.79 -6.35 2.27
C PHE A 29 5.08 -6.95 0.91
N HIS A 30 4.66 -8.20 0.71
CA HIS A 30 4.58 -8.82 -0.61
C HIS A 30 3.10 -8.90 -1.00
N VAL A 31 2.71 -8.13 -1.99
CA VAL A 31 1.36 -8.17 -2.54
C VAL A 31 1.32 -9.25 -3.61
N GLN A 32 0.67 -10.35 -3.30
CA GLN A 32 0.58 -11.50 -4.21
C GLN A 32 -0.53 -11.30 -5.22
N GLY A 33 -0.26 -11.70 -6.47
CA GLY A 33 -1.22 -11.64 -7.54
C GLY A 33 -0.90 -10.59 -8.59
N ARG A 34 -1.55 -10.69 -9.75
CA ARG A 34 -1.33 -9.81 -10.90
C ARG A 34 -2.61 -9.09 -11.34
N GLY A 35 -3.69 -9.26 -10.58
CA GLY A 35 -4.96 -8.63 -10.89
C GLY A 35 -5.02 -7.17 -10.44
N ARG A 36 -6.09 -6.49 -10.81
CA ARG A 36 -6.27 -5.07 -10.46
C ARG A 36 -6.36 -4.84 -8.96
N ALA A 37 -6.96 -5.77 -8.21
CA ALA A 37 -7.03 -5.64 -6.77
C ALA A 37 -5.64 -5.61 -6.14
N ALA A 38 -4.73 -6.48 -6.61
CA ALA A 38 -3.35 -6.48 -6.15
C ALA A 38 -2.63 -5.18 -6.51
N LEU A 39 -2.85 -4.66 -7.72
CA LEU A 39 -2.27 -3.38 -8.12
C LEU A 39 -2.77 -2.23 -7.24
N TRP A 40 -4.06 -2.19 -6.93
CA TRP A 40 -4.62 -1.17 -6.03
C TRP A 40 -4.04 -1.27 -4.62
N ALA A 41 -3.87 -2.49 -4.11
CA ALA A 41 -3.23 -2.70 -2.82
C ALA A 41 -1.80 -2.18 -2.82
N ALA A 42 -1.03 -2.51 -3.86
CA ALA A 42 0.35 -2.06 -3.99
C ALA A 42 0.45 -0.54 -4.07
N ARG A 43 -0.41 0.09 -4.86
CA ARG A 43 -0.47 1.56 -4.96
C ARG A 43 -0.75 2.21 -3.60
N TYR A 44 -1.72 1.67 -2.88
CA TYR A 44 -2.10 2.22 -1.58
C TYR A 44 -0.97 2.09 -0.56
N LEU A 45 -0.35 0.92 -0.47
CA LEU A 45 0.77 0.68 0.45
C LEU A 45 1.94 1.60 0.12
N THR A 46 2.27 1.72 -1.16
CA THR A 46 3.37 2.59 -1.62
C THR A 46 3.09 4.04 -1.28
N ALA A 47 1.89 4.51 -1.57
CA ALA A 47 1.48 5.89 -1.28
C ALA A 47 1.40 6.18 0.22
N SER A 48 1.17 5.15 1.04
CA SER A 48 1.10 5.29 2.50
C SER A 48 2.48 5.40 3.15
N GLY A 49 3.55 5.16 2.41
CA GLY A 49 4.90 5.32 2.92
C GLY A 49 5.58 4.04 3.40
N CYS A 50 5.05 2.87 3.05
CA CYS A 50 5.70 1.60 3.38
C CYS A 50 7.10 1.55 2.79
N GLY A 51 8.07 1.05 3.54
CA GLY A 51 9.48 1.04 3.14
C GLY A 51 9.76 0.04 2.03
N ARG A 52 9.03 -1.05 1.97
CA ARG A 52 9.20 -2.08 0.93
C ARG A 52 7.85 -2.66 0.53
N VAL A 53 7.60 -2.68 -0.77
CA VAL A 53 6.39 -3.28 -1.34
C VAL A 53 6.83 -4.13 -2.53
N VAL A 54 6.82 -5.44 -2.38
CA VAL A 54 7.18 -6.38 -3.43
C VAL A 54 5.92 -6.83 -4.15
N VAL A 55 5.96 -6.84 -5.46
CA VAL A 55 4.83 -7.23 -6.31
C VAL A 55 5.22 -8.37 -7.25
N ASP A 56 4.23 -9.14 -7.68
CA ASP A 56 4.48 -10.27 -8.59
C ASP A 56 4.66 -9.84 -10.05
N ASP A 57 4.15 -8.67 -10.42
CA ASP A 57 4.27 -8.16 -11.78
C ASP A 57 5.34 -7.07 -11.86
N PRO A 58 6.50 -7.37 -12.47
CA PRO A 58 7.57 -6.37 -12.58
C PRO A 58 7.20 -5.18 -13.47
N GLY A 59 6.18 -5.32 -14.31
CA GLY A 59 5.67 -4.21 -15.12
C GLY A 59 5.08 -3.07 -14.28
N TRP A 60 4.76 -3.33 -13.03
CA TRP A 60 4.23 -2.28 -12.13
C TRP A 60 5.33 -1.44 -11.47
N HIS A 61 6.58 -1.85 -11.55
CA HIS A 61 7.68 -1.17 -10.85
C HIS A 61 7.81 0.30 -11.24
N GLU A 62 7.70 0.60 -12.53
CA GLU A 62 7.83 1.99 -12.99
C GLU A 62 6.76 2.89 -12.39
N GLU A 63 5.52 2.44 -12.40
CA GLU A 63 4.40 3.18 -11.82
C GLU A 63 4.57 3.39 -10.32
N LEU A 64 4.95 2.34 -9.60
CA LEU A 64 5.14 2.43 -8.16
C LEU A 64 6.31 3.35 -7.80
N ARG A 65 7.38 3.35 -8.59
CA ARG A 65 8.50 4.27 -8.40
C ARG A 65 8.10 5.73 -8.59
N ARG A 66 7.18 5.99 -9.51
CA ARG A 66 6.66 7.35 -9.70
C ARG A 66 5.85 7.81 -8.50
N LEU A 67 5.10 6.89 -7.89
CA LEU A 67 4.31 7.20 -6.70
C LEU A 67 5.19 7.45 -5.47
N ALA A 68 6.23 6.64 -5.30
CA ALA A 68 7.10 6.72 -4.14
C ALA A 68 8.51 6.25 -4.48
N PRO A 69 9.39 7.14 -4.95
CA PRO A 69 10.76 6.78 -5.33
C PRO A 69 11.59 6.17 -4.20
N TRP A 70 11.19 6.44 -2.94
CA TRP A 70 11.89 5.95 -1.76
C TRP A 70 11.51 4.52 -1.35
N THR A 71 10.48 3.94 -1.95
CA THR A 71 10.03 2.60 -1.59
C THR A 71 10.84 1.54 -2.33
N ASP A 72 11.36 0.56 -1.59
CA ASP A 72 12.01 -0.59 -2.19
C ASP A 72 10.95 -1.54 -2.77
N LEU A 73 11.22 -2.02 -3.98
CA LEU A 73 10.29 -2.92 -4.68
C LEU A 73 10.80 -4.36 -4.74
N THR A 74 11.94 -4.63 -4.12
CA THR A 74 12.55 -5.96 -4.09
C THR A 74 13.14 -6.23 -2.71
N GLY A 75 13.37 -7.49 -2.41
CA GLY A 75 14.02 -7.91 -1.19
C GLY A 75 13.11 -8.70 -0.24
N PRO A 76 13.62 -9.07 0.94
CA PRO A 76 12.84 -9.84 1.91
C PRO A 76 11.70 -9.01 2.49
N VAL A 77 10.58 -9.68 2.76
CA VAL A 77 9.38 -9.04 3.32
C VAL A 77 8.94 -9.79 4.57
N GLU A 78 8.32 -9.06 5.47
CA GLU A 78 7.81 -9.62 6.72
C GLU A 78 6.41 -10.23 6.55
N LYS A 79 5.61 -9.70 5.65
CA LYS A 79 4.22 -10.08 5.52
C LYS A 79 3.79 -10.19 4.06
N ARG A 80 2.97 -11.21 3.77
CA ARG A 80 2.36 -11.40 2.47
C ARG A 80 0.90 -11.01 2.53
N ILE A 81 0.43 -10.38 1.46
CA ILE A 81 -0.97 -10.01 1.28
C ILE A 81 -1.49 -10.73 0.04
N ASP A 82 -2.48 -11.59 0.21
CA ASP A 82 -3.14 -12.25 -0.89
C ASP A 82 -4.43 -11.50 -1.20
N VAL A 83 -4.43 -10.73 -2.27
CA VAL A 83 -5.57 -9.93 -2.67
C VAL A 83 -6.31 -10.62 -3.79
N ARG A 84 -7.50 -11.13 -3.48
CA ARG A 84 -8.37 -11.74 -4.47
C ARG A 84 -9.39 -10.73 -4.96
N GLY A 85 -9.55 -10.65 -6.26
CA GLY A 85 -10.52 -9.75 -6.87
C GLY A 85 -11.94 -10.15 -6.51
N ALA A 86 -12.75 -9.15 -6.19
CA ALA A 86 -14.16 -9.32 -5.88
C ALA A 86 -15.05 -9.01 -7.10
N GLY A 87 -14.51 -9.16 -8.32
CA GLY A 87 -15.17 -8.75 -9.55
C GLY A 87 -14.69 -7.35 -9.98
N GLU A 88 -14.98 -6.98 -11.22
CA GLU A 88 -14.43 -5.75 -11.81
C GLU A 88 -14.76 -4.47 -11.02
N GLU A 89 -15.97 -4.38 -10.50
CA GLU A 89 -16.41 -3.18 -9.77
C GLU A 89 -15.86 -3.09 -8.36
N GLY A 90 -15.52 -4.24 -7.77
CA GLY A 90 -15.03 -4.30 -6.39
C GLY A 90 -13.50 -4.35 -6.25
N GLU A 91 -12.75 -4.48 -7.35
CA GLU A 91 -11.30 -4.71 -7.28
C GLU A 91 -10.53 -3.58 -6.60
N ALA A 92 -10.85 -2.34 -6.91
CA ALA A 92 -10.18 -1.20 -6.29
C ALA A 92 -10.46 -1.16 -4.78
N VAL A 93 -11.72 -1.37 -4.39
CA VAL A 93 -12.12 -1.39 -2.99
C VAL A 93 -11.47 -2.56 -2.26
N ALA A 94 -11.49 -3.75 -2.85
CA ALA A 94 -10.87 -4.93 -2.25
C ALA A 94 -9.37 -4.73 -2.03
N GLY A 95 -8.68 -4.17 -3.02
CA GLY A 95 -7.25 -3.87 -2.91
C GLY A 95 -6.93 -2.87 -1.81
N VAL A 96 -7.67 -1.75 -1.78
CA VAL A 96 -7.46 -0.71 -0.77
C VAL A 96 -7.78 -1.24 0.63
N MET A 97 -8.85 -2.01 0.79
CA MET A 97 -9.20 -2.57 2.10
C MET A 97 -8.17 -3.58 2.59
N ALA A 98 -7.64 -4.42 1.70
CA ALA A 98 -6.57 -5.36 2.06
C ALA A 98 -5.33 -4.61 2.54
N ALA A 99 -4.94 -3.55 1.82
CA ALA A 99 -3.79 -2.73 2.20
C ALA A 99 -4.03 -2.02 3.54
N LEU A 100 -5.23 -1.47 3.73
CA LEU A 100 -5.59 -0.78 4.97
C LEU A 100 -5.55 -1.73 6.16
N ASP A 101 -6.08 -2.93 6.02
CA ASP A 101 -6.04 -3.95 7.07
C ASP A 101 -4.59 -4.33 7.42
N ALA A 102 -3.73 -4.45 6.42
CA ALA A 102 -2.32 -4.74 6.63
C ALA A 102 -1.62 -3.62 7.41
N ILE A 103 -1.91 -2.36 7.07
CA ILE A 103 -1.35 -1.21 7.78
C ILE A 103 -1.86 -1.17 9.23
N ARG A 104 -3.14 -1.38 9.45
CA ARG A 104 -3.71 -1.43 10.81
C ARG A 104 -3.05 -2.49 11.67
N GLU A 105 -2.76 -3.64 11.09
CA GLU A 105 -2.10 -4.73 11.80
C GLU A 105 -0.69 -4.34 12.21
N VAL A 106 0.04 -3.64 11.35
CA VAL A 106 1.37 -3.10 11.67
C VAL A 106 1.29 -2.08 12.80
N LEU A 107 0.31 -1.19 12.76
CA LEU A 107 0.15 -0.15 13.77
C LEU A 107 -0.28 -0.71 15.13
N ALA A 108 -0.90 -1.87 15.15
CA ALA A 108 -1.37 -2.52 16.38
C ALA A 108 -0.25 -3.21 17.17
N LYS A 109 0.93 -3.36 16.59
CA LYS A 109 2.07 -4.02 17.24
C LYS A 109 2.80 -3.13 18.26
#